data_c76cb3c9b816d60f4ea97eb27c1d8c53
#
_entry.id   c76cb3c9b816d60f4ea97eb27c1d8c53
#
_cell.length_a   1.000
_cell.length_b   1.000
_cell.length_c   1.000
_cell.angle_alpha   90.00
_cell.angle_beta   90.00
_cell.angle_gamma   90.00
#
_symmetry.space_group_name_H-M   'P 1'
#
loop_
_entity.id
_entity.type
_entity.pdbx_description
1 polymer ?
#
loop_
_entity_poly.entity_id
_entity_poly.type
_entity_poly.pdbx_seq_one_letter_code
_entity_poly.pdbx_strand_id
1 'polypeptide(L)'
;MTRAIHLFAGPGGLELGAEAVGVSGVGIEWDANAVATRVAAGLATVHGDVRRYGPADFPDATVLTAGPPCQTYTVAGSGAGRQAMADVLGAVKAMGARTAVDSGLLGDERTGLVLEPLRWILAALDSGRPYTAVVLEQVQQVQQVQQVWNAYAEVLRVEGYSVATGVLRTEQFGVPQTRRRAVLVARLDGPVALPEPSRRPYRRGVAQDAGDGRLEPWLSMGDVLPHRGPFTVISNYGTGGDARNRGRRTRREPAFTVTGKISRLRLVAPDGRELPRLSHGEAGLLQGFPAEFPWSGNDVAQQIGNACPVQLAAALVHAATQPALEVAA
;
A
#
# COMPACT_ATOMS: atom_id res chain seq x y z
N MET A 1 -10.30 4.40 22.81
CA MET A 1 -10.20 3.57 21.60
C MET A 1 -9.22 4.26 20.65
N THR A 2 -8.29 3.51 20.11
CA THR A 2 -7.32 4.05 19.14
C THR A 2 -8.03 4.40 17.84
N ARG A 3 -7.87 5.64 17.37
CA ARG A 3 -8.50 6.12 16.14
C ARG A 3 -7.45 6.52 15.10
N ALA A 4 -7.71 6.19 13.85
CA ALA A 4 -6.85 6.52 12.73
C ALA A 4 -7.45 7.61 11.83
N ILE A 5 -6.57 8.39 11.22
CA ILE A 5 -6.85 9.15 10.00
C ILE A 5 -6.11 8.48 8.84
N HIS A 6 -6.82 8.19 7.76
CA HIS A 6 -6.29 7.56 6.56
C HIS A 6 -6.25 8.58 5.42
N LEU A 7 -5.06 9.02 5.03
CA LEU A 7 -4.87 9.95 3.93
C LEU A 7 -4.72 9.18 2.61
N PHE A 8 -5.29 9.71 1.54
CA PHE A 8 -5.34 9.02 0.23
C PHE A 8 -5.96 7.63 0.38
N ALA A 9 -7.11 7.58 1.01
CA ALA A 9 -7.70 6.36 1.54
C ALA A 9 -8.08 5.33 0.47
N GLY A 10 -8.22 5.73 -0.79
CA GLY A 10 -8.62 4.84 -1.87
C GLY A 10 -9.92 4.12 -1.56
N PRO A 11 -10.09 2.86 -1.98
CA PRO A 11 -11.28 2.07 -1.66
C PRO A 11 -11.31 1.53 -0.21
N GLY A 12 -10.29 1.81 0.63
CA GLY A 12 -10.30 1.44 2.05
C GLY A 12 -9.34 0.31 2.45
N GLY A 13 -8.34 -0.04 1.64
CA GLY A 13 -7.45 -1.16 1.96
C GLY A 13 -6.65 -0.99 3.26
N LEU A 14 -6.10 0.21 3.51
CA LEU A 14 -5.42 0.54 4.78
C LEU A 14 -6.40 0.54 5.97
N GLU A 15 -7.60 1.05 5.77
CA GLU A 15 -8.63 1.13 6.78
C GLU A 15 -9.16 -0.24 7.20
N LEU A 16 -9.52 -1.10 6.23
CA LEU A 16 -9.93 -2.48 6.52
C LEU A 16 -8.84 -3.25 7.27
N GLY A 17 -7.57 -3.04 6.92
CA GLY A 17 -6.45 -3.62 7.65
C GLY A 17 -6.33 -3.08 9.07
N ALA A 18 -6.54 -1.79 9.27
CA ALA A 18 -6.55 -1.15 10.60
C ALA A 18 -7.72 -1.68 11.46
N GLU A 19 -8.92 -1.77 10.90
CA GLU A 19 -10.10 -2.32 11.59
C GLU A 19 -9.89 -3.78 12.02
N ALA A 20 -9.22 -4.59 11.18
CA ALA A 20 -8.91 -5.99 11.50
C ALA A 20 -8.02 -6.14 12.76
N VAL A 21 -7.31 -5.09 13.15
CA VAL A 21 -6.47 -5.05 14.38
C VAL A 21 -7.02 -4.11 15.45
N GLY A 22 -8.31 -3.74 15.36
CA GLY A 22 -9.02 -2.97 16.38
C GLY A 22 -8.79 -1.45 16.33
N VAL A 23 -8.28 -0.92 15.23
CA VAL A 23 -8.07 0.51 15.01
C VAL A 23 -9.12 1.02 14.03
N SER A 24 -10.15 1.70 14.53
CA SER A 24 -11.16 2.36 13.70
C SER A 24 -10.68 3.74 13.25
N GLY A 25 -11.23 4.25 12.14
CA GLY A 25 -10.79 5.54 11.64
C GLY A 25 -11.73 6.20 10.64
N VAL A 26 -11.25 7.27 10.03
CA VAL A 26 -11.90 7.97 8.94
C VAL A 26 -10.90 8.18 7.79
N GLY A 27 -11.34 7.98 6.56
CA GLY A 27 -10.50 8.16 5.38
C GLY A 27 -10.83 9.44 4.62
N ILE A 28 -9.80 10.18 4.22
CA ILE A 28 -9.93 11.31 3.28
C ILE A 28 -9.59 10.78 1.89
N GLU A 29 -10.53 10.92 0.96
CA GLU A 29 -10.38 10.50 -0.43
C GLU A 29 -11.01 11.55 -1.37
N TRP A 30 -10.30 11.86 -2.44
CA TRP A 30 -10.77 12.87 -3.39
C TRP A 30 -11.41 12.28 -4.64
N ASP A 31 -11.05 11.04 -5.02
CA ASP A 31 -11.63 10.36 -6.18
C ASP A 31 -13.05 9.90 -5.89
N ALA A 32 -14.01 10.48 -6.59
CA ALA A 32 -15.42 10.17 -6.43
C ALA A 32 -15.76 8.69 -6.66
N ASN A 33 -15.01 7.97 -7.50
CA ASN A 33 -15.20 6.52 -7.71
C ASN A 33 -14.78 5.71 -6.48
N ALA A 34 -13.62 6.05 -5.89
CA ALA A 34 -13.18 5.40 -4.65
C ALA A 34 -14.10 5.75 -3.48
N VAL A 35 -14.55 7.01 -3.40
CA VAL A 35 -15.57 7.46 -2.42
C VAL A 35 -16.86 6.64 -2.55
N ALA A 36 -17.35 6.39 -3.76
CA ALA A 36 -18.55 5.59 -3.97
C ALA A 36 -18.39 4.17 -3.41
N THR A 37 -17.24 3.53 -3.61
CA THR A 37 -16.92 2.23 -3.02
C THR A 37 -16.87 2.29 -1.50
N ARG A 38 -16.21 3.30 -0.93
CA ARG A 38 -16.11 3.50 0.53
C ARG A 38 -17.49 3.65 1.18
N VAL A 39 -18.34 4.48 0.58
CA VAL A 39 -19.73 4.69 1.06
C VAL A 39 -20.53 3.39 0.99
N ALA A 40 -20.43 2.65 -0.12
CA ALA A 40 -21.09 1.36 -0.27
C ALA A 40 -20.58 0.33 0.77
N ALA A 41 -19.30 0.39 1.15
CA ALA A 41 -18.70 -0.44 2.18
C ALA A 41 -18.97 0.02 3.62
N GLY A 42 -19.67 1.14 3.82
CA GLY A 42 -19.94 1.69 5.14
C GLY A 42 -18.73 2.31 5.85
N LEU A 43 -17.66 2.60 5.11
CA LEU A 43 -16.44 3.19 5.67
C LEU A 43 -16.64 4.69 5.93
N ALA A 44 -16.20 5.17 7.09
CA ALA A 44 -16.25 6.58 7.44
C ALA A 44 -15.38 7.39 6.46
N THR A 45 -15.98 8.36 5.76
CA THR A 45 -15.35 9.00 4.61
C THR A 45 -15.55 10.50 4.60
N VAL A 46 -14.44 11.23 4.41
CA VAL A 46 -14.43 12.63 4.01
C VAL A 46 -14.09 12.68 2.53
N HIS A 47 -15.04 13.12 1.69
CA HIS A 47 -14.78 13.37 0.28
C HIS A 47 -14.09 14.71 0.11
N GLY A 48 -12.80 14.73 -0.13
CA GLY A 48 -12.02 15.95 -0.23
C GLY A 48 -10.55 15.77 -0.50
N ASP A 49 -9.88 16.88 -0.68
CA ASP A 49 -8.45 16.97 -0.89
C ASP A 49 -7.73 17.06 0.47
N VAL A 50 -6.79 16.16 0.74
CA VAL A 50 -6.00 16.11 1.99
C VAL A 50 -5.30 17.42 2.33
N ARG A 51 -5.00 18.26 1.32
CA ARG A 51 -4.37 19.57 1.48
C ARG A 51 -5.25 20.60 2.19
N ARG A 52 -6.58 20.39 2.16
CA ARG A 52 -7.59 21.28 2.76
C ARG A 52 -7.86 21.01 4.23
N TYR A 53 -7.25 19.94 4.76
CA TYR A 53 -7.45 19.48 6.12
C TYR A 53 -6.11 19.44 6.88
N GLY A 54 -6.22 19.26 8.18
CA GLY A 54 -5.10 19.09 9.07
C GLY A 54 -5.46 18.30 10.32
N PRO A 55 -4.50 18.04 11.22
CA PRO A 55 -4.74 17.29 12.45
C PRO A 55 -5.82 17.90 13.36
N ALA A 56 -6.01 19.22 13.28
CA ALA A 56 -7.02 19.94 14.06
C ALA A 56 -8.47 19.53 13.70
N ASP A 57 -8.70 19.12 12.45
CA ASP A 57 -10.02 18.67 11.99
C ASP A 57 -10.36 17.25 12.49
N PHE A 58 -9.36 16.51 12.99
CA PHE A 58 -9.49 15.13 13.46
C PHE A 58 -8.80 14.94 14.82
N PRO A 59 -9.27 15.65 15.87
CA PRO A 59 -8.58 15.75 17.17
C PRO A 59 -8.45 14.41 17.90
N ASP A 60 -9.29 13.43 17.60
CA ASP A 60 -9.29 12.11 18.22
C ASP A 60 -8.35 11.12 17.55
N ALA A 61 -7.76 11.48 16.40
CA ALA A 61 -6.87 10.59 15.66
C ALA A 61 -5.49 10.53 16.33
N THR A 62 -5.10 9.33 16.75
CA THR A 62 -3.78 9.04 17.33
C THR A 62 -2.89 8.22 16.39
N VAL A 63 -3.45 7.71 15.29
CA VAL A 63 -2.74 6.95 14.25
C VAL A 63 -2.92 7.65 12.92
N LEU A 64 -1.85 7.80 12.15
CA LEU A 64 -1.90 8.29 10.78
C LEU A 64 -1.48 7.15 9.84
N THR A 65 -2.31 6.86 8.81
CA THR A 65 -1.90 6.02 7.70
C THR A 65 -2.01 6.76 6.38
N ALA A 66 -1.12 6.49 5.43
CA ALA A 66 -1.20 7.12 4.13
C ALA A 66 -0.60 6.27 3.01
N GLY A 67 -1.26 6.31 1.84
CA GLY A 67 -0.76 5.78 0.58
C GLY A 67 -0.69 6.87 -0.49
N PRO A 68 0.22 7.87 -0.39
CA PRO A 68 0.23 9.01 -1.31
C PRO A 68 0.52 8.57 -2.75
N PRO A 69 0.01 9.28 -3.79
CA PRO A 69 0.26 8.93 -5.17
C PRO A 69 1.75 9.10 -5.55
N CYS A 70 2.25 8.21 -6.43
CA CYS A 70 3.65 8.19 -6.89
C CYS A 70 3.71 8.20 -8.42
N GLN A 71 3.30 9.29 -9.07
CA GLN A 71 3.20 9.29 -10.53
C GLN A 71 4.34 10.00 -11.27
N THR A 72 5.02 10.97 -10.69
CA THR A 72 5.89 11.91 -11.40
C THR A 72 7.39 11.56 -11.43
N TYR A 73 7.94 11.02 -10.34
CA TYR A 73 9.37 10.65 -10.30
C TYR A 73 9.65 9.20 -10.70
N THR A 74 8.62 8.46 -11.12
CA THR A 74 8.74 7.07 -11.54
C THR A 74 9.04 6.89 -13.02
N VAL A 75 9.12 7.96 -13.79
CA VAL A 75 9.58 7.91 -15.19
C VAL A 75 11.09 7.78 -15.17
N ALA A 76 11.56 6.54 -15.06
CA ALA A 76 12.98 6.21 -15.05
C ALA A 76 13.64 6.70 -16.34
N GLY A 77 14.73 7.44 -16.19
CA GLY A 77 15.66 7.73 -17.29
C GLY A 77 15.64 9.16 -17.82
N SER A 78 14.67 10.00 -17.52
CA SER A 78 14.71 11.42 -17.89
C SER A 78 15.42 12.25 -16.83
N GLY A 79 16.18 13.28 -17.24
CA GLY A 79 16.76 14.26 -16.32
C GLY A 79 15.72 14.90 -15.40
N ALA A 80 14.50 15.11 -15.89
CA ALA A 80 13.37 15.66 -15.16
C ALA A 80 12.97 14.80 -13.94
N GLY A 81 13.01 13.47 -14.04
CA GLY A 81 12.68 12.60 -12.88
C GLY A 81 13.71 12.67 -11.75
N ARG A 82 15.01 12.85 -12.10
CA ARG A 82 16.06 13.03 -11.08
C ARG A 82 15.95 14.39 -10.38
N GLN A 83 15.62 15.45 -11.12
CA GLN A 83 15.42 16.78 -10.55
C GLN A 83 14.21 16.78 -9.61
N ALA A 84 13.07 16.24 -10.04
CA ALA A 84 11.88 16.13 -9.21
C ALA A 84 12.15 15.36 -7.88
N MET A 85 13.01 14.34 -7.93
CA MET A 85 13.42 13.63 -6.72
C MET A 85 14.28 14.50 -5.81
N ALA A 86 15.26 15.23 -6.35
CA ALA A 86 16.08 16.13 -5.57
C ALA A 86 15.22 17.22 -4.89
N ASP A 87 14.24 17.74 -5.60
CA ASP A 87 13.31 18.76 -5.08
C ASP A 87 12.45 18.19 -3.93
N VAL A 88 11.92 16.96 -4.07
CA VAL A 88 11.18 16.29 -3.00
C VAL A 88 12.07 16.07 -1.76
N LEU A 89 13.30 15.57 -1.94
CA LEU A 89 14.21 15.35 -0.81
C LEU A 89 14.61 16.67 -0.12
N GLY A 90 14.83 17.73 -0.92
CA GLY A 90 15.05 19.09 -0.41
C GLY A 90 13.86 19.59 0.40
N ALA A 91 12.64 19.40 -0.11
CA ALA A 91 11.41 19.78 0.56
C ALA A 91 11.21 19.02 1.89
N VAL A 92 11.45 17.71 1.93
CA VAL A 92 11.39 16.92 3.18
C VAL A 92 12.35 17.48 4.24
N LYS A 93 13.57 17.83 3.83
CA LYS A 93 14.58 18.44 4.72
C LYS A 93 14.16 19.81 5.26
N ALA A 94 13.63 20.65 4.36
CA ALA A 94 13.14 21.99 4.70
C ALA A 94 11.95 21.90 5.69
N MET A 95 11.01 20.98 5.44
CA MET A 95 9.88 20.72 6.35
C MET A 95 10.36 20.28 7.74
N GLY A 96 11.33 19.36 7.82
CA GLY A 96 11.93 18.94 9.09
C GLY A 96 12.59 20.10 9.85
N ALA A 97 13.19 21.03 9.13
CA ALA A 97 13.75 22.26 9.71
C ALA A 97 12.70 23.36 9.98
N ARG A 98 11.41 23.10 9.73
CA ARG A 98 10.32 24.10 9.84
C ARG A 98 10.55 25.34 8.95
N THR A 99 11.29 25.19 7.84
CA THR A 99 11.45 26.24 6.84
C THR A 99 10.37 26.13 5.77
N ALA A 100 9.94 27.28 5.23
CA ALA A 100 8.91 27.31 4.21
C ALA A 100 9.34 26.52 2.96
N VAL A 101 8.47 25.66 2.48
CA VAL A 101 8.62 24.95 1.21
C VAL A 101 7.76 25.64 0.16
N ASP A 102 8.41 26.13 -0.88
CA ASP A 102 7.67 26.63 -2.06
C ASP A 102 7.19 25.42 -2.88
N SER A 103 5.92 25.10 -2.73
CA SER A 103 5.28 24.02 -3.50
C SER A 103 5.29 24.27 -5.01
N GLY A 104 5.46 25.52 -5.45
CA GLY A 104 5.59 25.88 -6.87
C GLY A 104 6.89 25.36 -7.51
N LEU A 105 7.93 25.10 -6.70
CA LEU A 105 9.19 24.52 -7.20
C LEU A 105 9.09 23.00 -7.52
N LEU A 106 8.03 22.32 -7.10
CA LEU A 106 7.89 20.88 -7.29
C LEU A 106 7.42 20.48 -8.71
N GLY A 107 7.24 21.43 -9.62
CA GLY A 107 7.01 21.24 -11.05
C GLY A 107 5.70 20.55 -11.45
N ASP A 108 5.15 19.69 -10.61
CA ASP A 108 3.87 19.00 -10.77
C ASP A 108 3.17 18.94 -9.41
N GLU A 109 1.92 19.35 -9.39
CA GLU A 109 1.06 19.34 -8.21
C GLU A 109 0.98 17.96 -7.52
N ARG A 110 1.07 16.88 -8.30
CA ARG A 110 1.05 15.51 -7.80
C ARG A 110 2.35 15.13 -7.07
N THR A 111 3.47 15.74 -7.44
CA THR A 111 4.76 15.53 -6.76
C THR A 111 4.71 16.06 -5.33
N GLY A 112 3.98 17.14 -5.09
CA GLY A 112 3.75 17.71 -3.75
C GLY A 112 2.94 16.81 -2.83
N LEU A 113 2.06 15.96 -3.37
CA LEU A 113 1.20 15.11 -2.55
C LEU A 113 1.97 14.07 -1.72
N VAL A 114 3.16 13.69 -2.14
CA VAL A 114 4.01 12.80 -1.33
C VAL A 114 4.49 13.48 -0.04
N LEU A 115 4.47 14.79 0.05
CA LEU A 115 4.87 15.57 1.24
C LEU A 115 3.74 15.73 2.26
N GLU A 116 2.50 15.51 1.86
CA GLU A 116 1.34 15.71 2.72
C GLU A 116 1.36 14.89 4.02
N PRO A 117 1.73 13.60 4.01
CA PRO A 117 1.82 12.86 5.26
C PRO A 117 2.80 13.50 6.25
N LEU A 118 3.94 14.02 5.77
CA LEU A 118 4.90 14.71 6.64
C LEU A 118 4.33 16.02 7.17
N ARG A 119 3.65 16.81 6.34
CA ARG A 119 2.95 18.03 6.78
C ARG A 119 1.99 17.74 7.93
N TRP A 120 1.18 16.67 7.79
CA TRP A 120 0.25 16.27 8.83
C TRP A 120 0.96 15.86 10.12
N ILE A 121 2.03 15.06 10.03
CA ILE A 121 2.77 14.60 11.20
C ILE A 121 3.41 15.79 11.94
N LEU A 122 4.07 16.68 11.20
CA LEU A 122 4.73 17.84 11.79
C LEU A 122 3.72 18.83 12.39
N ALA A 123 2.59 19.07 11.73
CA ALA A 123 1.54 19.92 12.26
C ALA A 123 0.89 19.33 13.54
N ALA A 124 0.76 18.01 13.64
CA ALA A 124 0.30 17.34 14.86
C ALA A 124 1.30 17.52 16.02
N LEU A 125 2.59 17.35 15.74
CA LEU A 125 3.67 17.60 16.70
C LEU A 125 3.65 19.04 17.19
N ASP A 126 3.64 20.00 16.27
CA ASP A 126 3.69 21.42 16.57
C ASP A 126 2.44 21.89 17.36
N SER A 127 1.32 21.18 17.23
CA SER A 127 0.10 21.43 18.03
C SER A 127 0.08 20.72 19.39
N GLY A 128 1.14 19.98 19.76
CA GLY A 128 1.23 19.21 21.00
C GLY A 128 0.33 17.97 21.03
N ARG A 129 -0.17 17.52 19.90
CA ARG A 129 -1.02 16.30 19.75
C ARG A 129 -0.45 15.37 18.69
N PRO A 130 0.77 14.82 18.90
CA PRO A 130 1.42 13.96 17.94
C PRO A 130 0.64 12.66 17.70
N TYR A 131 0.74 12.12 16.50
CA TYR A 131 0.34 10.74 16.25
C TYR A 131 1.27 9.78 17.00
N THR A 132 0.70 8.86 17.75
CA THR A 132 1.51 7.82 18.44
C THR A 132 2.06 6.78 17.47
N ALA A 133 1.37 6.56 16.34
CA ALA A 133 1.79 5.62 15.31
C ALA A 133 1.56 6.19 13.90
N VAL A 134 2.49 5.89 12.99
CA VAL A 134 2.42 6.28 11.58
C VAL A 134 2.72 5.08 10.69
N VAL A 135 1.91 4.89 9.65
CA VAL A 135 2.11 3.88 8.61
C VAL A 135 2.02 4.52 7.24
N LEU A 136 3.10 4.46 6.47
CA LEU A 136 3.12 4.93 5.09
C LEU A 136 3.40 3.76 4.16
N GLU A 137 2.63 3.67 3.08
CA GLU A 137 2.77 2.64 2.05
C GLU A 137 2.87 3.29 0.68
N GLN A 138 3.68 2.69 -0.19
CA GLN A 138 3.83 3.17 -1.56
C GLN A 138 4.24 2.02 -2.49
N VAL A 139 3.89 2.14 -3.79
CA VAL A 139 4.38 1.22 -4.81
C VAL A 139 5.91 1.18 -4.79
N GLN A 140 6.49 -0.04 -4.88
CA GLN A 140 7.92 -0.18 -5.07
C GLN A 140 8.27 0.21 -6.51
N GLN A 141 8.61 1.44 -6.76
CA GLN A 141 9.47 1.78 -7.90
C GLN A 141 10.87 2.05 -7.35
N VAL A 142 11.44 1.00 -7.09
CA VAL A 142 12.74 0.42 -6.77
C VAL A 142 13.74 1.20 -5.90
N GLN A 143 14.15 2.38 -6.14
CA GLN A 143 15.15 3.10 -5.33
C GLN A 143 14.64 4.46 -4.85
N GLN A 144 13.80 5.07 -5.64
CA GLN A 144 13.37 6.45 -5.43
C GLN A 144 12.42 6.61 -4.25
N VAL A 145 11.43 5.74 -4.11
CA VAL A 145 10.50 5.77 -2.97
C VAL A 145 11.20 5.45 -1.66
N GLN A 146 12.18 4.53 -1.68
CA GLN A 146 12.96 4.21 -0.49
C GLN A 146 13.81 5.41 -0.04
N GLN A 147 14.31 6.24 -0.97
CA GLN A 147 15.02 7.48 -0.63
C GLN A 147 14.11 8.49 0.09
N VAL A 148 12.86 8.64 -0.38
CA VAL A 148 11.87 9.50 0.28
C VAL A 148 11.56 8.97 1.69
N TRP A 149 11.30 7.66 1.84
CA TRP A 149 11.03 7.08 3.15
C TRP A 149 12.24 7.17 4.10
N ASN A 150 13.45 7.07 3.58
CA ASN A 150 14.66 7.28 4.40
C ASN A 150 14.78 8.74 4.85
N ALA A 151 14.50 9.71 3.97
CA ALA A 151 14.48 11.12 4.37
C ALA A 151 13.38 11.43 5.39
N TYR A 152 12.18 10.85 5.24
CA TYR A 152 11.14 10.91 6.26
C TYR A 152 11.60 10.32 7.58
N ALA A 153 12.27 9.16 7.55
CA ALA A 153 12.76 8.49 8.75
C ALA A 153 13.80 9.34 9.50
N GLU A 154 14.66 10.08 8.79
CA GLU A 154 15.61 11.02 9.41
C GLU A 154 14.87 12.12 10.15
N VAL A 155 13.88 12.77 9.51
CA VAL A 155 13.07 13.83 10.14
C VAL A 155 12.32 13.27 11.35
N LEU A 156 11.63 12.15 11.22
CA LEU A 156 10.81 11.58 12.29
C LEU A 156 11.65 11.13 13.49
N ARG A 157 12.88 10.63 13.27
CA ARG A 157 13.79 10.29 14.37
C ARG A 157 14.24 11.52 15.17
N VAL A 158 14.49 12.65 14.49
CA VAL A 158 14.78 13.92 15.17
C VAL A 158 13.58 14.37 16.01
N GLU A 159 12.37 14.10 15.55
CA GLU A 159 11.11 14.40 16.28
C GLU A 159 10.78 13.37 17.37
N GLY A 160 11.65 12.41 17.65
CA GLY A 160 11.50 11.45 18.75
C GLY A 160 10.80 10.13 18.38
N TYR A 161 10.49 9.89 17.12
CA TYR A 161 9.93 8.61 16.69
C TYR A 161 10.99 7.52 16.56
N SER A 162 10.65 6.31 16.98
CA SER A 162 11.29 5.10 16.45
C SER A 162 10.75 4.84 15.04
N VAL A 163 11.63 4.52 14.08
CA VAL A 163 11.22 4.38 12.67
C VAL A 163 11.88 3.18 12.01
N ALA A 164 11.09 2.34 11.36
CA ALA A 164 11.52 1.26 10.50
C ALA A 164 11.02 1.47 9.07
N THR A 165 11.91 1.25 8.09
CA THR A 165 11.58 1.35 6.66
C THR A 165 12.05 0.10 5.93
N GLY A 166 11.37 -0.25 4.85
CA GLY A 166 11.78 -1.39 4.02
C GLY A 166 10.86 -1.67 2.87
N VAL A 167 11.13 -2.79 2.19
CA VAL A 167 10.30 -3.30 1.09
C VAL A 167 9.76 -4.66 1.48
N LEU A 168 8.43 -4.76 1.57
CA LEU A 168 7.74 -5.98 1.92
C LEU A 168 7.12 -6.66 0.71
N ARG A 169 7.01 -7.97 0.76
CA ARG A 169 6.38 -8.83 -0.24
C ARG A 169 5.03 -9.29 0.27
N THR A 170 3.96 -8.95 -0.43
CA THR A 170 2.60 -9.16 0.07
C THR A 170 2.23 -10.63 0.24
N GLU A 171 2.80 -11.53 -0.56
CA GLU A 171 2.60 -12.98 -0.40
C GLU A 171 3.09 -13.53 0.94
N GLN A 172 4.01 -12.84 1.59
CA GLN A 172 4.50 -13.20 2.91
C GLN A 172 3.55 -12.82 4.05
N PHE A 173 2.49 -12.08 3.74
CA PHE A 173 1.46 -11.62 4.68
C PHE A 173 0.07 -12.18 4.35
N GLY A 174 -0.02 -13.26 3.57
CA GLY A 174 -1.28 -13.92 3.26
C GLY A 174 -2.06 -13.31 2.09
N VAL A 175 -1.42 -12.48 1.28
CA VAL A 175 -2.03 -11.96 0.04
C VAL A 175 -1.70 -12.90 -1.11
N PRO A 176 -2.68 -13.41 -1.88
CA PRO A 176 -2.44 -14.40 -2.93
C PRO A 176 -1.88 -13.78 -4.23
N GLN A 177 -0.95 -12.83 -4.10
CA GLN A 177 -0.26 -12.22 -5.23
C GLN A 177 1.17 -11.82 -4.87
N THR A 178 2.07 -11.83 -5.85
CA THR A 178 3.41 -11.29 -5.68
C THR A 178 3.41 -9.79 -5.98
N ARG A 179 3.33 -8.99 -4.93
CA ARG A 179 3.35 -7.53 -4.97
C ARG A 179 4.37 -7.02 -3.97
N ARG A 180 5.09 -5.99 -4.29
CA ARG A 180 6.07 -5.38 -3.39
C ARG A 180 5.63 -3.97 -3.03
N ARG A 181 5.87 -3.59 -1.78
CA ARG A 181 5.56 -2.26 -1.26
C ARG A 181 6.70 -1.72 -0.43
N ALA A 182 7.07 -0.49 -0.72
CA ALA A 182 7.92 0.30 0.15
C ALA A 182 7.07 0.82 1.29
N VAL A 183 7.53 0.63 2.52
CA VAL A 183 6.78 0.97 3.71
C VAL A 183 7.64 1.75 4.69
N LEU A 184 6.99 2.61 5.47
CA LEU A 184 7.53 3.23 6.66
C LEU A 184 6.56 2.99 7.80
N VAL A 185 7.08 2.52 8.93
CA VAL A 185 6.35 2.39 10.19
C VAL A 185 7.08 3.22 11.22
N ALA A 186 6.36 4.09 11.92
CA ALA A 186 6.92 4.89 12.99
C ALA A 186 6.06 4.84 14.25
N ARG A 187 6.69 4.94 15.40
CA ARG A 187 6.07 4.94 16.72
C ARG A 187 6.76 5.94 17.63
N LEU A 188 5.96 6.71 18.39
CA LEU A 188 6.47 7.76 19.29
C LEU A 188 6.79 7.22 20.69
N ASP A 189 6.00 6.27 21.18
CA ASP A 189 6.02 5.79 22.58
C ASP A 189 6.80 4.47 22.77
N GLY A 190 7.76 4.18 21.92
CA GLY A 190 8.58 2.98 22.07
C GLY A 190 9.22 2.49 20.76
N PRO A 191 9.96 1.38 20.82
CA PRO A 191 10.62 0.81 19.66
C PRO A 191 9.60 0.28 18.65
N VAL A 192 9.96 0.33 17.37
CA VAL A 192 9.19 -0.24 16.27
C VAL A 192 10.09 -1.03 15.33
N ALA A 193 9.57 -2.13 14.81
CA ALA A 193 10.18 -2.92 13.73
C ALA A 193 9.17 -3.14 12.61
N LEU A 194 9.65 -3.51 11.42
CA LEU A 194 8.77 -4.00 10.37
C LEU A 194 8.13 -5.32 10.80
N PRO A 195 6.89 -5.60 10.36
CA PRO A 195 6.23 -6.85 10.70
C PRO A 195 7.01 -8.05 10.14
N GLU A 196 7.11 -9.10 10.95
CA GLU A 196 7.71 -10.37 10.52
C GLU A 196 6.76 -11.09 9.54
N PRO A 197 7.33 -11.75 8.51
CA PRO A 197 6.54 -12.58 7.61
C PRO A 197 5.84 -13.72 8.35
N SER A 198 4.55 -13.93 8.07
CA SER A 198 3.80 -15.11 8.55
C SER A 198 3.85 -16.28 7.56
N ARG A 199 4.20 -16.00 6.30
CA ARG A 199 4.23 -16.98 5.21
C ARG A 199 5.55 -16.99 4.46
N ARG A 200 5.84 -18.14 3.84
CA ARG A 200 7.03 -18.33 3.01
C ARG A 200 6.98 -17.42 1.77
N PRO A 201 8.14 -16.91 1.32
CA PRO A 201 8.21 -16.16 0.08
C PRO A 201 7.97 -17.09 -1.12
N TYR A 202 7.17 -16.65 -2.07
CA TYR A 202 7.00 -17.37 -3.33
C TYR A 202 8.31 -17.35 -4.14
N ARG A 203 8.71 -18.52 -4.61
CA ARG A 203 9.79 -18.71 -5.60
C ARG A 203 9.30 -19.67 -6.68
N ARG A 204 9.42 -19.25 -7.94
CA ARG A 204 9.02 -20.08 -9.07
C ARG A 204 9.77 -21.41 -9.08
N GLY A 205 9.07 -22.52 -9.28
CA GLY A 205 9.64 -23.86 -9.31
C GLY A 205 9.98 -24.45 -7.93
N VAL A 206 9.71 -23.72 -6.85
CA VAL A 206 9.84 -24.21 -5.47
C VAL A 206 8.46 -24.64 -4.97
N ALA A 207 8.38 -25.80 -4.35
CA ALA A 207 7.15 -26.31 -3.78
C ALA A 207 6.62 -25.39 -2.67
N GLN A 208 5.30 -25.31 -2.50
CA GLN A 208 4.63 -24.42 -1.56
C GLN A 208 4.98 -24.74 -0.10
N ASP A 209 5.24 -25.99 0.18
CA ASP A 209 5.62 -26.53 1.49
C ASP A 209 7.13 -26.53 1.77
N ALA A 210 7.95 -26.17 0.77
CA ALA A 210 9.40 -26.11 0.93
C ALA A 210 9.86 -24.86 1.67
N GLY A 211 10.92 -24.97 2.45
CA GLY A 211 11.56 -23.85 3.17
C GLY A 211 11.33 -23.88 4.67
N ASP A 212 11.29 -22.71 5.31
CA ASP A 212 11.18 -22.59 6.78
C ASP A 212 9.84 -23.16 7.27
N GLY A 213 9.90 -24.23 8.07
CA GLY A 213 8.72 -24.91 8.63
C GLY A 213 7.94 -24.08 9.66
N ARG A 214 8.53 -22.99 10.18
CA ARG A 214 7.85 -22.07 11.10
C ARG A 214 6.87 -21.14 10.40
N LEU A 215 7.04 -20.94 9.08
CA LEU A 215 6.19 -20.10 8.26
C LEU A 215 5.14 -20.95 7.53
N GLU A 216 3.92 -20.41 7.44
CA GLU A 216 2.89 -21.03 6.63
C GLU A 216 3.24 -20.97 5.12
N PRO A 217 2.71 -21.89 4.31
CA PRO A 217 2.78 -21.76 2.85
C PRO A 217 2.17 -20.45 2.35
N TRP A 218 2.73 -19.89 1.27
CA TRP A 218 2.09 -18.78 0.56
C TRP A 218 0.74 -19.21 -0.03
N LEU A 219 -0.21 -18.27 -0.19
CA LEU A 219 -1.51 -18.53 -0.81
C LEU A 219 -1.43 -18.49 -2.34
N SER A 220 -2.08 -19.45 -2.98
CA SER A 220 -2.24 -19.51 -4.43
C SER A 220 -3.54 -18.82 -4.88
N MET A 221 -3.65 -18.56 -6.18
CA MET A 221 -4.92 -18.12 -6.78
C MET A 221 -6.04 -19.17 -6.55
N GLY A 222 -5.70 -20.44 -6.55
CA GLY A 222 -6.66 -21.52 -6.35
C GLY A 222 -7.25 -21.58 -4.95
N ASP A 223 -6.50 -21.12 -3.94
CA ASP A 223 -6.98 -21.10 -2.55
C ASP A 223 -8.10 -20.07 -2.36
N VAL A 224 -8.05 -18.95 -3.09
CA VAL A 224 -9.05 -17.87 -2.97
C VAL A 224 -10.09 -17.87 -4.11
N LEU A 225 -9.84 -18.61 -5.19
CA LEU A 225 -10.76 -18.79 -6.31
C LEU A 225 -11.12 -20.29 -6.50
N PRO A 226 -11.65 -20.96 -5.47
CA PRO A 226 -11.90 -22.42 -5.53
C PRO A 226 -12.93 -22.79 -6.59
N HIS A 227 -13.88 -21.91 -6.88
CA HIS A 227 -14.95 -22.12 -7.88
C HIS A 227 -14.40 -22.18 -9.32
N ARG A 228 -13.21 -21.66 -9.59
CA ARG A 228 -12.57 -21.81 -10.90
C ARG A 228 -11.81 -23.13 -10.96
N GLY A 229 -12.08 -23.89 -11.99
CA GLY A 229 -11.33 -25.11 -12.32
C GLY A 229 -9.83 -24.81 -12.57
N PRO A 230 -9.07 -25.77 -13.11
CA PRO A 230 -7.67 -25.55 -13.48
C PRO A 230 -7.51 -24.45 -14.54
N PHE A 231 -6.60 -23.50 -14.30
CA PHE A 231 -6.28 -22.43 -15.26
C PHE A 231 -4.82 -22.01 -15.17
N THR A 232 -4.37 -21.36 -16.23
CA THR A 232 -3.09 -20.62 -16.27
C THR A 232 -3.38 -19.16 -16.59
N VAL A 233 -2.84 -18.24 -15.79
CA VAL A 233 -2.83 -16.81 -16.09
C VAL A 233 -1.64 -16.49 -16.98
N ILE A 234 -1.90 -15.81 -18.09
CA ILE A 234 -0.88 -15.28 -18.99
C ILE A 234 -0.86 -13.76 -18.80
N SER A 235 0.27 -13.24 -18.34
CA SER A 235 0.47 -11.80 -18.20
C SER A 235 0.63 -11.14 -19.57
N ASN A 236 -0.15 -10.09 -19.81
CA ASN A 236 -0.09 -9.30 -21.02
C ASN A 236 0.43 -7.86 -20.74
N TYR A 237 1.23 -7.71 -19.68
CA TYR A 237 1.89 -6.47 -19.37
C TYR A 237 3.14 -6.31 -20.25
N GLY A 238 3.21 -5.21 -20.96
CA GLY A 238 4.28 -4.90 -21.90
C GLY A 238 3.75 -4.61 -23.30
N THR A 239 4.42 -3.71 -23.99
CA THR A 239 4.15 -3.34 -25.38
C THR A 239 5.23 -3.97 -26.24
N GLY A 240 4.85 -4.96 -27.02
CA GLY A 240 5.78 -5.63 -27.94
C GLY A 240 6.47 -6.86 -27.34
N GLY A 241 7.19 -7.57 -28.17
CA GLY A 241 7.88 -8.81 -27.82
C GLY A 241 7.07 -10.08 -28.12
N ASP A 242 7.78 -11.21 -28.14
CA ASP A 242 7.21 -12.53 -28.43
C ASP A 242 6.21 -12.94 -27.35
N ALA A 243 4.98 -13.30 -27.76
CA ALA A 243 3.93 -13.79 -26.87
C ALA A 243 4.34 -15.05 -26.07
N ARG A 244 5.33 -15.81 -26.56
CA ARG A 244 5.90 -16.99 -25.88
C ARG A 244 6.68 -16.63 -24.61
N ASN A 245 7.24 -15.42 -24.56
CA ASN A 245 8.03 -14.93 -23.43
C ASN A 245 7.17 -14.27 -22.32
N ARG A 246 5.84 -14.24 -22.47
CA ARG A 246 4.94 -13.68 -21.46
C ARG A 246 4.96 -14.53 -20.19
N GLY A 247 4.92 -13.84 -19.05
CA GLY A 247 4.83 -14.51 -17.76
C GLY A 247 3.58 -15.41 -17.68
N ARG A 248 3.77 -16.63 -17.18
CA ARG A 248 2.70 -17.62 -16.98
C ARG A 248 2.71 -18.07 -15.54
N ARG A 249 1.52 -18.19 -14.94
CA ARG A 249 1.31 -18.76 -13.62
C ARG A 249 0.07 -19.64 -13.62
N THR A 250 0.18 -20.79 -13.06
CA THR A 250 -0.94 -21.70 -12.85
C THR A 250 -1.79 -21.25 -11.66
N ARG A 251 -3.01 -21.76 -11.55
CA ARG A 251 -3.84 -21.50 -10.36
C ARG A 251 -3.20 -21.90 -9.03
N ARG A 252 -2.17 -22.77 -9.05
CA ARG A 252 -1.42 -23.22 -7.87
C ARG A 252 -0.34 -22.22 -7.42
N GLU A 253 -0.21 -21.11 -8.09
CA GLU A 253 0.77 -20.06 -7.78
C GLU A 253 0.05 -18.77 -7.35
N PRO A 254 0.71 -17.85 -6.63
CA PRO A 254 0.16 -16.52 -6.37
C PRO A 254 -0.03 -15.75 -7.67
N ALA A 255 -1.00 -14.87 -7.74
CA ALA A 255 -1.21 -13.99 -8.89
C ALA A 255 0.01 -13.09 -9.17
N PHE A 256 0.14 -12.63 -10.42
CA PHE A 256 0.94 -11.44 -10.70
C PHE A 256 0.38 -10.24 -9.96
N THR A 257 1.16 -9.17 -9.82
CA THR A 257 0.66 -7.93 -9.24
C THR A 257 -0.64 -7.50 -9.90
N VAL A 258 -1.71 -7.40 -9.11
CA VAL A 258 -3.00 -6.86 -9.54
C VAL A 258 -2.84 -5.35 -9.72
N THR A 259 -3.16 -4.85 -10.89
CA THR A 259 -3.09 -3.43 -11.26
C THR A 259 -4.41 -2.97 -11.83
N GLY A 260 -4.61 -1.67 -12.04
CA GLY A 260 -5.78 -1.13 -12.73
C GLY A 260 -6.01 -1.68 -14.16
N LYS A 261 -5.10 -2.51 -14.67
CA LYS A 261 -5.18 -3.15 -15.98
C LYS A 261 -5.44 -4.65 -15.88
N ILE A 262 -6.29 -5.08 -14.95
CA ILE A 262 -6.65 -6.50 -14.72
C ILE A 262 -7.14 -7.19 -16.00
N SER A 263 -7.80 -6.45 -16.89
CA SER A 263 -8.26 -6.94 -18.21
C SER A 263 -7.13 -7.44 -19.12
N ARG A 264 -5.87 -7.10 -18.84
CA ARG A 264 -4.71 -7.59 -19.58
C ARG A 264 -4.24 -8.98 -19.15
N LEU A 265 -4.76 -9.51 -18.05
CA LEU A 265 -4.52 -10.88 -17.63
C LEU A 265 -5.45 -11.82 -18.40
N ARG A 266 -4.89 -12.74 -19.18
CA ARG A 266 -5.65 -13.79 -19.88
C ARG A 266 -5.63 -15.06 -19.05
N LEU A 267 -6.80 -15.70 -18.93
CA LEU A 267 -6.93 -16.98 -18.28
C LEU A 267 -7.16 -18.06 -19.36
N VAL A 268 -6.41 -19.15 -19.25
CA VAL A 268 -6.46 -20.23 -20.24
C VAL A 268 -6.62 -21.57 -19.52
N ALA A 269 -7.56 -22.40 -19.95
CA ALA A 269 -7.74 -23.75 -19.47
C ALA A 269 -6.59 -24.68 -19.90
N PRO A 270 -6.43 -25.87 -19.30
CA PRO A 270 -5.38 -26.82 -19.70
C PRO A 270 -5.45 -27.25 -21.17
N ASP A 271 -6.63 -27.25 -21.77
CA ASP A 271 -6.87 -27.56 -23.19
C ASP A 271 -6.53 -26.39 -24.14
N GLY A 272 -6.09 -25.25 -23.62
CA GLY A 272 -5.76 -24.05 -24.38
C GLY A 272 -6.92 -23.10 -24.63
N ARG A 273 -8.14 -23.45 -24.25
CA ARG A 273 -9.34 -22.61 -24.40
C ARG A 273 -9.24 -21.38 -23.49
N GLU A 274 -9.58 -20.20 -24.03
CA GLU A 274 -9.65 -18.97 -23.23
C GLU A 274 -10.85 -19.01 -22.28
N LEU A 275 -10.58 -18.67 -21.02
CA LEU A 275 -11.58 -18.59 -19.96
C LEU A 275 -12.03 -17.14 -19.76
N PRO A 276 -13.22 -16.92 -19.17
CA PRO A 276 -13.63 -15.59 -18.75
C PRO A 276 -12.58 -14.92 -17.87
N ARG A 277 -12.34 -13.64 -18.11
CA ARG A 277 -11.39 -12.82 -17.33
C ARG A 277 -11.80 -12.77 -15.87
N LEU A 278 -10.86 -12.36 -15.01
CA LEU A 278 -11.18 -12.09 -13.61
C LEU A 278 -12.25 -11.01 -13.51
N SER A 279 -13.28 -11.26 -12.72
CA SER A 279 -14.23 -10.22 -12.30
C SER A 279 -13.56 -9.24 -11.34
N HIS A 280 -14.19 -8.11 -11.07
CA HIS A 280 -13.71 -7.16 -10.06
C HIS A 280 -13.66 -7.78 -8.66
N GLY A 281 -14.68 -8.58 -8.28
CA GLY A 281 -14.69 -9.31 -7.01
C GLY A 281 -13.51 -10.26 -6.88
N GLU A 282 -13.23 -11.07 -7.93
CA GLU A 282 -12.07 -11.96 -7.93
C GLU A 282 -10.73 -11.22 -7.87
N ALA A 283 -10.60 -10.12 -8.59
CA ALA A 283 -9.41 -9.27 -8.50
C ALA A 283 -9.27 -8.64 -7.11
N GLY A 284 -10.39 -8.27 -6.47
CA GLY A 284 -10.44 -7.82 -5.08
C GLY A 284 -9.97 -8.90 -4.11
N LEU A 285 -10.43 -10.14 -4.26
CA LEU A 285 -9.95 -11.29 -3.48
C LEU A 285 -8.44 -11.49 -3.61
N LEU A 286 -7.89 -11.37 -4.82
CA LEU A 286 -6.45 -11.45 -5.06
C LEU A 286 -5.68 -10.29 -4.41
N GLN A 287 -6.34 -9.17 -4.12
CA GLN A 287 -5.79 -8.01 -3.41
C GLN A 287 -6.03 -8.11 -1.88
N GLY A 288 -6.74 -9.16 -1.43
CA GLY A 288 -7.03 -9.42 -0.02
C GLY A 288 -8.29 -8.75 0.52
N PHE A 289 -9.13 -8.19 -0.35
CA PHE A 289 -10.44 -7.68 0.05
C PHE A 289 -11.43 -8.82 0.31
N PRO A 290 -12.47 -8.59 1.13
CA PRO A 290 -13.55 -9.55 1.34
C PRO A 290 -14.25 -9.96 0.03
N ALA A 291 -14.81 -11.17 -0.02
CA ALA A 291 -15.49 -11.69 -1.22
C ALA A 291 -16.66 -10.81 -1.67
N GLU A 292 -17.45 -10.35 -0.71
CA GLU A 292 -18.66 -9.53 -0.93
C GLU A 292 -18.37 -8.03 -0.83
N PHE A 293 -17.09 -7.62 -1.04
CA PHE A 293 -16.75 -6.19 -0.95
C PHE A 293 -17.49 -5.40 -2.03
N PRO A 294 -18.24 -4.34 -1.67
CA PRO A 294 -19.22 -3.69 -2.53
C PRO A 294 -18.58 -2.68 -3.49
N TRP A 295 -17.72 -3.16 -4.38
CA TRP A 295 -17.08 -2.33 -5.39
C TRP A 295 -18.09 -1.47 -6.15
N SER A 296 -17.84 -0.16 -6.24
CA SER A 296 -18.73 0.83 -6.83
C SER A 296 -17.97 1.88 -7.64
N GLY A 297 -18.69 2.69 -8.41
CA GLY A 297 -18.11 3.68 -9.32
C GLY A 297 -17.70 3.08 -10.67
N ASN A 298 -17.11 3.90 -11.53
CA ASN A 298 -16.83 3.54 -12.92
C ASN A 298 -15.43 2.97 -13.15
N ASP A 299 -14.51 3.12 -12.20
CA ASP A 299 -13.08 2.74 -12.35
C ASP A 299 -12.63 1.73 -11.29
N VAL A 300 -13.46 0.71 -11.07
CA VAL A 300 -13.24 -0.33 -10.04
C VAL A 300 -11.89 -1.03 -10.23
N ALA A 301 -11.51 -1.33 -11.45
CA ALA A 301 -10.22 -1.98 -11.72
C ALA A 301 -9.03 -1.13 -11.22
N GLN A 302 -9.09 0.19 -11.42
CA GLN A 302 -8.05 1.13 -10.95
C GLN A 302 -8.06 1.24 -9.42
N GLN A 303 -9.22 1.29 -8.80
CA GLN A 303 -9.36 1.27 -7.34
C GLN A 303 -8.68 0.03 -6.74
N ILE A 304 -8.98 -1.17 -7.28
CA ILE A 304 -8.36 -2.43 -6.84
C ILE A 304 -6.84 -2.37 -7.02
N GLY A 305 -6.37 -1.93 -8.18
CA GLY A 305 -4.95 -1.84 -8.50
C GLY A 305 -4.16 -0.90 -7.59
N ASN A 306 -4.77 0.23 -7.19
CA ASN A 306 -4.17 1.24 -6.33
C ASN A 306 -4.21 0.87 -4.84
N ALA A 307 -5.14 0.03 -4.43
CA ALA A 307 -5.33 -0.30 -3.02
C ALA A 307 -4.10 -0.94 -2.37
N CYS A 308 -3.84 -0.57 -1.13
CA CYS A 308 -2.99 -1.36 -0.24
C CYS A 308 -3.68 -2.71 0.06
N PRO A 309 -2.98 -3.84 -0.03
CA PRO A 309 -3.55 -5.14 0.35
C PRO A 309 -3.91 -5.19 1.84
N VAL A 310 -5.12 -5.66 2.14
CA VAL A 310 -5.70 -5.59 3.49
C VAL A 310 -4.85 -6.29 4.54
N GLN A 311 -4.33 -7.50 4.26
CA GLN A 311 -3.51 -8.26 5.21
C GLN A 311 -2.15 -7.60 5.46
N LEU A 312 -1.54 -6.99 4.44
CA LEU A 312 -0.32 -6.21 4.62
C LEU A 312 -0.61 -4.98 5.49
N ALA A 313 -1.71 -4.28 5.21
CA ALA A 313 -2.14 -3.12 6.01
C ALA A 313 -2.36 -3.50 7.49
N ALA A 314 -3.03 -4.62 7.75
CA ALA A 314 -3.21 -5.15 9.11
C ALA A 314 -1.86 -5.40 9.82
N ALA A 315 -0.93 -6.05 9.15
CA ALA A 315 0.39 -6.32 9.71
C ALA A 315 1.18 -5.03 10.01
N LEU A 316 1.11 -4.03 9.13
CA LEU A 316 1.78 -2.74 9.30
C LEU A 316 1.19 -1.95 10.48
N VAL A 317 -0.15 -1.84 10.55
CA VAL A 317 -0.83 -1.12 11.63
C VAL A 317 -0.61 -1.84 12.97
N HIS A 318 -0.67 -3.17 12.99
CA HIS A 318 -0.35 -3.95 14.18
C HIS A 318 1.07 -3.64 14.69
N ALA A 319 2.07 -3.70 13.80
CA ALA A 319 3.46 -3.40 14.15
C ALA A 319 3.66 -1.96 14.68
N ALA A 320 2.89 -0.99 14.15
CA ALA A 320 2.95 0.39 14.57
C ALA A 320 2.27 0.65 15.93
N THR A 321 1.20 -0.08 16.26
CA THR A 321 0.33 0.21 17.41
C THR A 321 0.54 -0.70 18.60
N GLN A 322 1.12 -1.89 18.39
CA GLN A 322 1.42 -2.82 19.50
C GLN A 322 2.86 -2.62 19.99
N PRO A 323 3.12 -2.73 21.31
CA PRO A 323 4.48 -2.74 21.81
C PRO A 323 5.27 -3.87 21.12
N ALA A 324 6.54 -3.61 20.76
CA ALA A 324 7.43 -4.68 20.35
C ALA A 324 7.45 -5.72 21.48
N LEU A 325 7.21 -6.99 21.15
CA LEU A 325 7.41 -8.07 22.11
C LEU A 325 8.85 -7.97 22.58
N GLU A 326 9.06 -7.74 23.88
CA GLU A 326 10.38 -7.87 24.47
C GLU A 326 10.82 -9.29 24.21
N VAL A 327 11.80 -9.46 23.31
CA VAL A 327 12.51 -10.71 23.18
C VAL A 327 13.28 -10.85 24.50
N ALA A 328 12.75 -11.68 25.39
CA ALA A 328 13.47 -12.03 26.62
C ALA A 328 14.86 -12.52 26.22
N ALA A 329 15.88 -11.80 26.72
CA ALA A 329 17.29 -12.07 26.47
C ALA A 329 17.73 -13.43 27.07
#